data_3644551922c92a7cbe08998577c2001a
#
_entry.id   3644551922c92a7cbe08998577c2001a
#
_cell.length_a   1.000
_cell.length_b   1.000
_cell.length_c   1.000
_cell.angle_alpha   90.00
_cell.angle_beta   90.00
_cell.angle_gamma   90.00
#
_symmetry.space_group_name_H-M   'P 1'
#
loop_
_entity.id
_entity.type
_entity.pdbx_description
1 polymer ?
#
loop_
_entity_poly.entity_id
_entity_poly.type
_entity_poly.pdbx_seq_one_letter_code
_entity_poly.pdbx_strand_id
1 'polypeptide(L)'
;MNHHNALFKLGIATWLSKSMQESQFYNKIEELLEECWKWVENHEVSADVLYSLLDDGTDFGGALIYMQVDEPKYESKWNCIFEAGASIASLAYKLEGKKYIPALL
;
A
#
# COMPACT_ATOMS: atom_id res chain seq x y z
N MET A 1 9.04 -10.04 7.39
CA MET A 1 8.01 -10.62 6.50
C MET A 1 8.66 -11.21 5.28
N ASN A 2 8.26 -12.39 4.87
CA ASN A 2 8.82 -12.98 3.67
C ASN A 2 8.03 -12.57 2.43
N HIS A 3 8.65 -12.75 1.26
CA HIS A 3 8.12 -12.36 -0.03
C HIS A 3 6.76 -13.01 -0.32
N HIS A 4 6.63 -14.28 0.03
CA HIS A 4 5.41 -15.06 -0.22
C HIS A 4 4.20 -14.48 0.51
N ASN A 5 4.36 -14.12 1.79
CA ASN A 5 3.28 -13.53 2.58
C ASN A 5 2.85 -12.17 2.03
N ALA A 6 3.81 -11.36 1.58
CA ALA A 6 3.49 -10.05 1.02
C ALA A 6 2.69 -10.19 -0.28
N LEU A 7 3.04 -11.15 -1.13
CA LEU A 7 2.29 -11.43 -2.37
C LEU A 7 0.87 -11.88 -2.07
N PHE A 8 0.71 -12.76 -1.08
CA PHE A 8 -0.61 -13.23 -0.67
C PHE A 8 -1.49 -12.09 -0.20
N LYS A 9 -0.94 -11.21 0.64
CA LYS A 9 -1.67 -10.04 1.14
C LYS A 9 -2.05 -9.10 0.00
N LEU A 10 -1.15 -8.89 -0.96
CA LEU A 10 -1.43 -8.02 -2.09
C LEU A 10 -2.55 -8.59 -2.97
N GLY A 11 -2.56 -9.90 -3.18
CA GLY A 11 -3.64 -10.56 -3.91
C GLY A 11 -5.00 -10.37 -3.25
N ILE A 12 -5.06 -10.55 -1.93
CA ILE A 12 -6.30 -10.37 -1.17
C ILE A 12 -6.74 -8.91 -1.24
N ALA A 13 -5.82 -7.97 -1.05
CA ALA A 13 -6.12 -6.53 -1.09
C ALA A 13 -6.69 -6.14 -2.46
N THR A 14 -6.10 -6.67 -3.53
CA THR A 14 -6.56 -6.41 -4.89
C THR A 14 -7.99 -6.92 -5.10
N TRP A 15 -8.28 -8.11 -4.59
CA TRP A 15 -9.62 -8.67 -4.66
C TRP A 15 -10.62 -7.83 -3.87
N LEU A 16 -10.27 -7.45 -2.64
CA LEU A 16 -11.14 -6.64 -1.78
C LEU A 16 -11.41 -5.25 -2.38
N SER A 17 -10.43 -4.66 -3.06
CA SER A 17 -10.56 -3.32 -3.63
C SER A 17 -11.73 -3.21 -4.61
N LYS A 18 -12.10 -4.30 -5.25
CA LYS A 18 -13.21 -4.31 -6.21
C LYS A 18 -14.54 -3.98 -5.55
N SER A 19 -14.67 -4.18 -4.26
CA SER A 19 -15.88 -3.82 -3.51
C SER A 19 -15.82 -2.40 -2.95
N MET A 20 -14.77 -1.63 -3.26
CA MET A 20 -14.60 -0.26 -2.80
C MET A 20 -14.76 0.78 -3.92
N GLN A 21 -15.36 0.40 -5.04
CA GLN A 21 -15.50 1.30 -6.20
C GLN A 21 -16.26 2.58 -5.90
N GLU A 22 -17.11 2.57 -4.88
CA GLU A 22 -17.86 3.77 -4.48
C GLU A 22 -17.14 4.63 -3.45
N SER A 23 -15.95 4.19 -2.98
CA SER A 23 -15.15 5.02 -2.09
C SER A 23 -14.66 6.26 -2.83
N GLN A 24 -14.68 7.39 -2.12
CA GLN A 24 -14.14 8.64 -2.67
C GLN A 24 -12.64 8.54 -3.00
N PHE A 25 -11.96 7.55 -2.46
CA PHE A 25 -10.51 7.34 -2.67
C PHE A 25 -10.21 6.16 -3.59
N TYR A 26 -11.19 5.66 -4.32
CA TYR A 26 -10.97 4.47 -5.15
C TYR A 26 -9.80 4.63 -6.11
N ASN A 27 -9.64 5.78 -6.74
CA ASN A 27 -8.52 6.05 -7.65
C ASN A 27 -7.17 5.94 -6.94
N LYS A 28 -7.12 6.36 -5.68
CA LYS A 28 -5.90 6.26 -4.88
C LYS A 28 -5.61 4.83 -4.46
N ILE A 29 -6.64 4.05 -4.19
CA ILE A 29 -6.50 2.62 -3.90
C ILE A 29 -5.93 1.91 -5.13
N GLU A 30 -6.48 2.18 -6.31
CA GLU A 30 -5.98 1.58 -7.55
C GLU A 30 -4.52 1.96 -7.81
N GLU A 31 -4.17 3.22 -7.60
CA GLU A 31 -2.80 3.69 -7.79
C GLU A 31 -1.81 2.94 -6.88
N LEU A 32 -2.14 2.81 -5.60
CA LEU A 32 -1.31 2.08 -4.65
C LEU A 32 -1.11 0.62 -5.08
N LEU A 33 -2.20 -0.05 -5.42
CA LEU A 33 -2.13 -1.47 -5.80
C LEU A 33 -1.38 -1.67 -7.11
N GLU A 34 -1.58 -0.80 -8.09
CA GLU A 34 -0.86 -0.86 -9.36
C GLU A 34 0.64 -0.71 -9.15
N GLU A 35 1.06 0.25 -8.34
CA GLU A 35 2.48 0.46 -8.07
C GLU A 35 3.08 -0.72 -7.32
N CYS A 36 2.34 -1.31 -6.38
CA CYS A 36 2.78 -2.52 -5.70
C CYS A 36 2.98 -3.68 -6.68
N TRP A 37 2.05 -3.89 -7.61
CA TRP A 37 2.18 -4.94 -8.61
C TRP A 37 3.33 -4.69 -9.58
N LYS A 38 3.59 -3.43 -9.97
CA LYS A 38 4.76 -3.09 -10.78
C LYS A 38 6.04 -3.48 -10.07
N TRP A 39 6.13 -3.21 -8.76
CA TRP A 39 7.31 -3.60 -8.00
C TRP A 39 7.47 -5.12 -7.97
N VAL A 40 6.37 -5.85 -7.77
CA VAL A 40 6.40 -7.33 -7.76
C VAL A 40 6.90 -7.89 -9.10
N GLU A 41 6.46 -7.29 -10.21
CA GLU A 41 6.78 -7.79 -11.54
C GLU A 41 8.23 -7.54 -11.96
N ASN A 42 8.77 -6.37 -11.65
CA ASN A 42 10.09 -5.99 -12.21
C ASN A 42 10.95 -5.11 -11.30
N HIS A 43 10.48 -4.79 -10.10
CA HIS A 43 11.18 -3.95 -9.13
C HIS A 43 11.54 -2.56 -9.67
N GLU A 44 10.81 -2.03 -10.64
CA GLU A 44 11.09 -0.72 -11.23
C GLU A 44 10.64 0.46 -10.37
N VAL A 45 9.73 0.22 -9.43
CA VAL A 45 9.26 1.27 -8.52
C VAL A 45 10.17 1.31 -7.30
N SER A 46 10.60 2.51 -6.90
CA SER A 46 11.45 2.63 -5.72
C SER A 46 10.65 2.45 -4.42
N ALA A 47 11.35 2.05 -3.36
CA ALA A 47 10.74 1.93 -2.03
C ALA A 47 10.17 3.26 -1.56
N ASP A 48 10.87 4.37 -1.82
CA ASP A 48 10.40 5.69 -1.41
C ASP A 48 9.09 6.09 -2.11
N VAL A 49 8.93 5.73 -3.38
CA VAL A 49 7.68 5.98 -4.10
C VAL A 49 6.54 5.17 -3.48
N LEU A 50 6.78 3.89 -3.20
CA LEU A 50 5.77 3.05 -2.55
C LEU A 50 5.38 3.61 -1.18
N TYR A 51 6.36 4.02 -0.40
CA TYR A 51 6.09 4.58 0.91
C TYR A 51 5.28 5.88 0.82
N SER A 52 5.58 6.73 -0.16
CA SER A 52 4.85 8.00 -0.32
C SER A 52 3.37 7.80 -0.63
N LEU A 53 3.01 6.66 -1.22
CA LEU A 53 1.61 6.31 -1.45
C LEU A 53 0.88 5.90 -0.17
N LEU A 54 1.63 5.51 0.85
CA LEU A 54 1.08 5.20 2.19
C LEU A 54 1.04 6.44 3.06
N ASP A 55 2.10 7.23 3.04
CA ASP A 55 2.25 8.45 3.83
C ASP A 55 3.21 9.37 3.09
N ASP A 56 2.70 10.47 2.54
CA ASP A 56 3.54 11.42 1.79
C ASP A 56 4.12 12.53 2.67
N GLY A 57 3.93 12.45 3.97
CA GLY A 57 4.46 13.43 4.91
C GLY A 57 3.57 14.66 5.10
N THR A 58 2.45 14.74 4.39
CA THR A 58 1.50 15.84 4.56
C THR A 58 0.27 15.39 5.35
N ASP A 59 -0.57 16.35 5.75
CA ASP A 59 -1.81 16.06 6.46
C ASP A 59 -2.93 15.59 5.52
N PHE A 60 -2.69 15.57 4.22
CA PHE A 60 -3.74 15.35 3.23
C PHE A 60 -3.45 14.22 2.26
N GLY A 61 -2.27 13.62 2.29
CA GLY A 61 -1.86 12.65 1.28
C GLY A 61 -1.41 11.31 1.84
N GLY A 62 -1.74 10.26 1.08
CA GLY A 62 -1.36 8.89 1.40
C GLY A 62 -2.48 8.07 2.01
N ALA A 63 -2.35 6.74 1.86
CA ALA A 63 -3.37 5.79 2.32
C ALA A 63 -3.67 5.92 3.82
N LEU A 64 -2.64 6.24 4.63
CA LEU A 64 -2.80 6.41 6.07
C LEU A 64 -3.85 7.47 6.39
N ILE A 65 -3.86 8.57 5.64
CA ILE A 65 -4.84 9.64 5.84
C ILE A 65 -6.20 9.26 5.24
N TYR A 66 -6.20 8.72 4.01
CA TYR A 66 -7.44 8.36 3.33
C TYR A 66 -8.28 7.38 4.14
N MET A 67 -7.64 6.37 4.74
CA MET A 67 -8.36 5.36 5.51
C MET A 67 -8.98 5.93 6.78
N GLN A 68 -8.45 7.04 7.30
CA GLN A 68 -8.99 7.69 8.49
C GLN A 68 -10.22 8.56 8.20
N VAL A 69 -10.34 9.05 6.96
CA VAL A 69 -11.44 9.94 6.59
C VAL A 69 -12.49 9.28 5.70
N ASP A 70 -12.23 8.09 5.20
CA ASP A 70 -13.20 7.37 4.39
C ASP A 70 -14.35 6.84 5.26
N GLU A 71 -15.39 6.33 4.61
CA GLU A 71 -16.55 5.83 5.34
C GLU A 71 -16.20 4.62 6.21
N PRO A 72 -16.79 4.55 7.43
CA PRO A 72 -16.50 3.43 8.34
C PRO A 72 -16.73 2.04 7.77
N LYS A 73 -17.64 1.91 6.82
CA LYS A 73 -17.91 0.60 6.18
C LYS A 73 -16.71 0.03 5.45
N TYR A 74 -15.71 0.86 5.11
CA TYR A 74 -14.51 0.41 4.40
C TYR A 74 -13.33 0.14 5.34
N GLU A 75 -13.47 0.32 6.64
CA GLU A 75 -12.37 0.25 7.59
C GLU A 75 -11.56 -1.04 7.50
N SER A 76 -12.21 -2.19 7.58
CA SER A 76 -11.47 -3.46 7.54
C SER A 76 -10.82 -3.72 6.18
N LYS A 77 -11.44 -3.29 5.09
CA LYS A 77 -10.85 -3.40 3.76
C LYS A 77 -9.63 -2.50 3.62
N TRP A 78 -9.71 -1.27 4.12
CA TRP A 78 -8.57 -0.36 4.15
C TRP A 78 -7.40 -0.94 4.94
N ASN A 79 -7.69 -1.57 6.09
CA ASN A 79 -6.64 -2.19 6.90
C ASN A 79 -5.89 -3.26 6.09
N CYS A 80 -6.60 -4.08 5.33
CA CYS A 80 -5.98 -5.08 4.48
C CYS A 80 -5.15 -4.44 3.36
N ILE A 81 -5.67 -3.41 2.73
CA ILE A 81 -4.99 -2.72 1.62
C ILE A 81 -3.72 -2.02 2.14
N PHE A 82 -3.83 -1.31 3.25
CA PHE A 82 -2.70 -0.62 3.85
C PHE A 82 -1.61 -1.61 4.25
N GLU A 83 -1.98 -2.70 4.91
CA GLU A 83 -1.03 -3.72 5.35
C GLU A 83 -0.32 -4.36 4.17
N ALA A 84 -1.04 -4.63 3.08
CA ALA A 84 -0.43 -5.17 1.87
C ALA A 84 0.59 -4.19 1.28
N GLY A 85 0.22 -2.92 1.16
CA GLY A 85 1.11 -1.88 0.67
C GLY A 85 2.35 -1.73 1.53
N ALA A 86 2.17 -1.72 2.86
CA ALA A 86 3.28 -1.62 3.81
C ALA A 86 4.24 -2.82 3.69
N SER A 87 3.70 -4.01 3.50
CA SER A 87 4.52 -5.22 3.35
C SER A 87 5.38 -5.15 2.09
N ILE A 88 4.82 -4.71 0.97
CA ILE A 88 5.57 -4.56 -0.28
C ILE A 88 6.63 -3.46 -0.14
N ALA A 89 6.28 -2.32 0.43
CA ALA A 89 7.23 -1.23 0.65
C ALA A 89 8.39 -1.68 1.54
N SER A 90 8.11 -2.45 2.59
CA SER A 90 9.14 -3.00 3.49
C SER A 90 10.10 -3.91 2.73
N LEU A 91 9.58 -4.80 1.88
CA LEU A 91 10.43 -5.65 1.05
C LEU A 91 11.28 -4.83 0.08
N ALA A 92 10.71 -3.79 -0.50
CA ALA A 92 11.43 -2.92 -1.42
C ALA A 92 12.60 -2.22 -0.73
N TYR A 93 12.39 -1.71 0.50
CA TYR A 93 13.48 -1.11 1.27
C TYR A 93 14.59 -2.11 1.56
N LYS A 94 14.22 -3.33 1.94
CA LYS A 94 15.21 -4.38 2.23
C LYS A 94 16.00 -4.75 0.97
N LEU A 95 15.32 -4.87 -0.15
CA LEU A 95 15.98 -5.25 -1.40
C LEU A 95 16.92 -4.15 -1.90
N GLU A 96 16.57 -2.88 -1.66
CA GLU A 96 17.44 -1.75 -2.01
C GLU A 96 18.62 -1.60 -1.06
N GLY A 97 18.68 -2.40 0.03
CA GLY A 97 19.77 -2.35 0.99
C GLY A 97 19.75 -1.08 1.86
N LYS A 98 18.62 -0.44 2.02
CA LYS A 98 18.50 0.77 2.83
C LYS A 98 18.64 0.45 4.30
N LYS A 99 19.49 1.20 5.00
CA LYS A 99 19.69 1.03 6.45
C LYS A 99 18.52 1.57 7.25
N TYR A 100 17.89 2.63 6.75
CA TYR A 100 16.74 3.24 7.40
C TYR A 100 15.46 2.72 6.74
N ILE A 101 14.59 2.17 7.56
CA ILE A 101 13.25 1.76 7.12
C ILE A 101 12.26 2.61 7.93
N PRO A 102 11.33 3.32 7.27
CA PRO A 102 10.37 4.15 8.00
C PRO A 102 9.64 3.38 9.10
N ALA A 103 9.42 4.04 10.24
CA ALA A 103 8.83 3.40 11.42
C ALA A 103 7.42 2.85 11.16
N LEU A 104 6.70 3.42 10.19
CA LEU A 104 5.38 2.94 9.81
C LEU A 104 5.42 1.51 9.25
N LEU A 105 6.54 1.11 8.72
CA LEU A 105 6.75 -0.23 8.18
C LEU A 105 7.41 -1.11 9.24
#